data_2d2bcec689b1315253ea2be9edaab4e2
#
_entry.id   2d2bcec689b1315253ea2be9edaab4e2
#
_cell.length_a   1.000
_cell.length_b   1.000
_cell.length_c   1.000
_cell.angle_alpha   90.00
_cell.angle_beta   90.00
_cell.angle_gamma   90.00
#
_symmetry.space_group_name_H-M   'P 1'
#
loop_
_entity.id
_entity.type
_entity.pdbx_description
1 polymer ?
#
loop_
_entity_poly.entity_id
_entity_poly.type
_entity_poly.pdbx_seq_one_letter_code
_entity_poly.pdbx_strand_id
1 'polypeptide(L)'
;FSRNWAKADTYAAFGYTLKETYADQSRQFQGGDLVLRNSPRVRAFIDAWQACVANWHLVSDEPSVLPNAPGFVETRHDQTLLTLLLSTNTQTLRNATAAVKSPYNSRYYYIALKDQLVRPNV
;
A
#
# COMPACT_ATOMS: atom_id res chain seq x y z
N PHE A 1 -10.36 -6.61 -4.84
CA PHE A 1 -8.99 -6.28 -5.26
C PHE A 1 -8.64 -4.85 -4.87
N SER A 2 -7.36 -4.56 -4.68
CA SER A 2 -6.88 -3.23 -4.30
C SER A 2 -7.31 -2.14 -5.29
N ARG A 3 -7.34 -2.43 -6.58
CA ARG A 3 -7.79 -1.51 -7.64
C ARG A 3 -9.24 -1.02 -7.48
N ASN A 4 -10.05 -1.73 -6.72
CA ASN A 4 -11.43 -1.30 -6.42
C ASN A 4 -11.48 -0.24 -5.31
N TRP A 5 -10.40 -0.09 -4.55
CA TRP A 5 -10.28 0.71 -3.34
C TRP A 5 -9.12 1.69 -3.37
N ALA A 6 -8.61 1.99 -4.56
CA ALA A 6 -7.51 2.94 -4.76
C ALA A 6 -7.72 3.71 -6.06
N LYS A 7 -7.63 5.03 -5.99
CA LYS A 7 -7.70 5.90 -7.17
C LYS A 7 -6.57 5.61 -8.15
N ALA A 8 -6.81 5.81 -9.44
CA ALA A 8 -5.77 5.70 -10.46
C ALA A 8 -4.61 6.67 -10.22
N ASP A 9 -4.88 7.88 -9.74
CA ASP A 9 -3.84 8.86 -9.40
C ASP A 9 -2.94 8.36 -8.28
N THR A 10 -3.50 7.64 -7.30
CA THR A 10 -2.71 7.04 -6.23
C THR A 10 -1.77 5.96 -6.77
N TYR A 11 -2.27 5.09 -7.63
CA TYR A 11 -1.41 4.11 -8.34
C TYR A 11 -0.30 4.79 -9.14
N ALA A 12 -0.63 5.85 -9.88
CA ALA A 12 0.34 6.59 -10.69
C ALA A 12 1.44 7.21 -9.82
N ALA A 13 1.12 7.71 -8.63
CA ALA A 13 2.11 8.23 -7.68
C ALA A 13 3.12 7.16 -7.24
N PHE A 14 2.72 5.89 -7.25
CA PHE A 14 3.59 4.74 -6.97
C PHE A 14 4.23 4.12 -8.23
N GLY A 15 4.13 4.81 -9.37
CA GLY A 15 4.80 4.41 -10.62
C GLY A 15 4.06 3.39 -11.47
N TYR A 16 2.80 3.09 -11.15
CA TYR A 16 1.98 2.18 -11.95
C TYR A 16 1.44 2.87 -13.20
N THR A 17 1.50 2.19 -14.32
CA THR A 17 0.73 2.57 -15.51
C THR A 17 -0.75 2.23 -15.34
N LEU A 18 -1.63 2.79 -16.18
CA LEU A 18 -3.06 2.43 -16.14
C LEU A 18 -3.27 0.94 -16.42
N LYS A 19 -2.48 0.35 -17.32
CA LYS A 19 -2.54 -1.09 -17.60
C LYS A 19 -2.23 -1.92 -16.36
N GLU A 20 -1.19 -1.57 -15.64
CA GLU A 20 -0.81 -2.25 -14.39
C GLU A 20 -1.85 -2.04 -13.29
N THR A 21 -2.37 -0.82 -13.16
CA THR A 21 -3.46 -0.50 -12.23
C THR A 21 -4.69 -1.37 -12.48
N TYR A 22 -5.10 -1.50 -13.75
CA TYR A 22 -6.30 -2.28 -14.10
C TYR A 22 -6.07 -3.79 -13.97
N ALA A 23 -4.84 -4.24 -14.08
CA ALA A 23 -4.46 -5.63 -13.92
C ALA A 23 -4.20 -6.03 -12.44
N ASP A 24 -4.13 -5.07 -11.51
CA ASP A 24 -3.82 -5.35 -10.11
C ASP A 24 -4.94 -6.18 -9.45
N GLN A 25 -4.57 -7.36 -9.00
CA GLN A 25 -5.44 -8.31 -8.29
C GLN A 25 -5.00 -8.47 -6.81
N SER A 26 -4.09 -7.64 -6.35
CA SER A 26 -3.67 -7.65 -4.95
C SER A 26 -4.83 -7.25 -4.03
N ARG A 27 -4.68 -7.55 -2.74
CA ARG A 27 -5.61 -7.14 -1.70
C ARG A 27 -5.01 -6.03 -0.88
N GLN A 28 -5.87 -5.18 -0.32
CA GLN A 28 -5.41 -4.16 0.61
C GLN A 28 -4.97 -4.78 1.94
N PHE A 29 -3.92 -4.21 2.51
CA PHE A 29 -3.53 -4.47 3.88
C PHE A 29 -4.47 -3.73 4.83
N GLN A 30 -4.85 -4.40 5.91
CA GLN A 30 -5.68 -3.77 6.93
C GLN A 30 -4.84 -2.76 7.72
N GLY A 31 -5.32 -1.52 7.81
CA GLY A 31 -4.64 -0.42 8.50
C GLY A 31 -5.05 -0.24 9.97
N GLY A 32 -5.98 -1.05 10.49
CA GLY A 32 -6.55 -0.86 11.83
C GLY A 32 -5.61 -1.26 12.96
N ASP A 33 -4.90 -2.37 12.82
CA ASP A 33 -4.03 -2.92 13.86
C ASP A 33 -2.65 -3.22 13.26
N LEU A 34 -1.67 -2.39 13.61
CA LEU A 34 -0.29 -2.53 13.15
C LEU A 34 0.66 -2.70 14.34
N VAL A 35 1.50 -3.72 14.28
CA VAL A 35 2.62 -3.90 15.20
C VAL A 35 3.91 -3.73 14.42
N LEU A 36 4.69 -2.73 14.76
CA LEU A 36 5.88 -2.33 14.03
C LEU A 36 7.12 -2.48 14.90
N ARG A 37 8.17 -3.13 14.36
CA ARG A 37 9.46 -3.18 15.03
C ARG A 37 10.12 -1.79 14.99
N ASN A 38 10.58 -1.31 16.13
CA ASN A 38 11.35 -0.07 16.18
C ASN A 38 12.76 -0.29 15.59
N SER A 39 12.91 -0.03 14.31
CA SER A 39 14.17 -0.10 13.58
C SER A 39 14.32 1.12 12.67
N PRO A 40 15.56 1.48 12.24
CA PRO A 40 15.76 2.59 11.30
C PRO A 40 14.94 2.43 10.01
N ARG A 41 14.85 1.20 9.49
CA ARG A 41 14.08 0.89 8.28
C ARG A 41 12.60 1.12 8.46
N VAL A 42 12.02 0.66 9.56
CA VAL A 42 10.60 0.85 9.85
C VAL A 42 10.30 2.33 10.11
N ARG A 43 11.17 3.06 10.81
CA ARG A 43 11.00 4.50 10.97
C ARG A 43 11.00 5.24 9.63
N ALA A 44 11.93 4.90 8.73
CA ALA A 44 11.97 5.48 7.39
C ALA A 44 10.71 5.14 6.57
N PHE A 45 10.15 3.94 6.74
CA PHE A 45 8.88 3.54 6.14
C PHE A 45 7.71 4.37 6.65
N ILE A 46 7.64 4.60 7.96
CA ILE A 46 6.60 5.44 8.58
C ILE A 46 6.71 6.88 8.07
N ASP A 47 7.92 7.43 7.96
CA ASP A 47 8.14 8.76 7.40
C ASP A 47 7.65 8.85 5.94
N ALA A 48 7.91 7.83 5.14
CA ALA A 48 7.43 7.76 3.77
C ALA A 48 5.90 7.65 3.70
N TRP A 49 5.28 6.88 4.57
CA TRP A 49 3.82 6.79 4.65
C TRP A 49 3.20 8.11 5.08
N GLN A 50 3.76 8.78 6.07
CA GLN A 50 3.34 10.11 6.50
C GLN A 50 3.43 11.13 5.36
N ALA A 51 4.49 11.11 4.57
CA ALA A 51 4.62 11.97 3.40
C ALA A 51 3.54 11.71 2.35
N CYS A 52 3.15 10.45 2.13
CA CYS A 52 2.03 10.10 1.24
C CYS A 52 0.70 10.66 1.77
N VAL A 53 0.43 10.46 3.06
CA VAL A 53 -0.82 10.92 3.71
C VAL A 53 -0.92 12.45 3.72
N ALA A 54 0.20 13.16 3.74
CA ALA A 54 0.23 14.61 3.65
C ALA A 54 -0.24 15.14 2.28
N ASN A 55 -0.25 14.32 1.25
CA ASN A 55 -0.80 14.68 -0.05
C ASN A 55 -2.33 14.52 -0.02
N TRP A 56 -3.05 15.63 0.14
CA TRP A 56 -4.50 15.65 0.27
C TRP A 56 -5.20 14.97 -0.92
N HIS A 57 -4.74 15.21 -2.14
CA HIS A 57 -5.34 14.62 -3.33
C HIS A 57 -5.27 13.09 -3.32
N LEU A 58 -4.21 12.51 -2.79
CA LEU A 58 -4.05 11.06 -2.74
C LEU A 58 -4.84 10.41 -1.61
N VAL A 59 -5.01 11.11 -0.48
CA VAL A 59 -5.65 10.55 0.71
C VAL A 59 -7.14 10.83 0.80
N SER A 60 -7.62 11.87 0.11
CA SER A 60 -9.01 12.31 0.16
C SER A 60 -9.93 11.61 -0.85
N ASP A 61 -11.22 11.92 -0.75
CA ASP A 61 -12.23 11.48 -1.71
C ASP A 61 -12.33 12.37 -2.97
N GLU A 62 -11.39 13.31 -3.15
CA GLU A 62 -11.33 14.08 -4.38
C GLU A 62 -11.27 13.16 -5.61
N PRO A 63 -12.03 13.47 -6.67
CA PRO A 63 -12.03 12.66 -7.88
C PRO A 63 -10.64 12.47 -8.47
N SER A 64 -10.36 11.27 -8.96
CA SER A 64 -9.13 10.99 -9.72
C SER A 64 -9.12 11.75 -11.04
N VAL A 65 -7.99 12.30 -11.42
CA VAL A 65 -7.77 12.92 -12.74
C VAL A 65 -7.65 11.82 -13.81
N LEU A 66 -6.92 10.76 -13.49
CA LEU A 66 -6.82 9.59 -14.34
C LEU A 66 -8.07 8.70 -14.20
N PRO A 67 -8.44 7.97 -15.27
CA PRO A 67 -9.59 7.08 -15.21
C PRO A 67 -9.34 5.92 -14.24
N ASN A 68 -10.22 5.74 -13.28
CA ASN A 68 -10.14 4.65 -12.32
C ASN A 68 -10.35 3.29 -12.99
N ALA A 69 -9.84 2.25 -12.36
CA ALA A 69 -10.03 0.87 -12.81
C ALA A 69 -11.52 0.49 -12.86
N PRO A 70 -11.94 -0.35 -13.83
CA PRO A 70 -13.28 -0.90 -13.82
C PRO A 70 -13.59 -1.58 -12.48
N GLY A 71 -14.74 -1.24 -11.89
CA GLY A 71 -15.14 -1.73 -10.57
C GLY A 71 -14.56 -0.92 -9.40
N PHE A 72 -13.94 0.22 -9.64
CA PHE A 72 -13.57 1.16 -8.57
C PHE A 72 -14.80 1.59 -7.77
N VAL A 73 -14.71 1.57 -6.45
CA VAL A 73 -15.79 1.93 -5.52
C VAL A 73 -15.46 3.25 -4.84
N GLU A 74 -14.38 3.27 -4.10
CA GLU A 74 -13.91 4.44 -3.33
C GLU A 74 -12.42 4.25 -2.96
N THR A 75 -11.76 5.30 -2.50
CA THR A 75 -10.44 5.16 -1.90
C THR A 75 -10.55 4.77 -0.42
N ARG A 76 -9.61 3.97 0.05
CA ARG A 76 -9.48 3.62 1.47
C ARG A 76 -8.43 4.49 2.17
N HIS A 77 -8.27 5.72 1.71
CA HIS A 77 -7.48 6.78 2.34
C HIS A 77 -6.04 6.33 2.69
N ASP A 78 -5.67 6.47 3.94
CA ASP A 78 -4.36 6.09 4.48
C ASP A 78 -4.05 4.60 4.33
N GLN A 79 -5.06 3.74 4.41
CA GLN A 79 -4.91 2.29 4.18
C GLN A 79 -4.50 1.97 2.75
N THR A 80 -5.05 2.69 1.77
CA THR A 80 -4.66 2.55 0.36
C THR A 80 -3.19 2.92 0.16
N LEU A 81 -2.76 4.03 0.74
CA LEU A 81 -1.38 4.50 0.68
C LEU A 81 -0.42 3.52 1.38
N LEU A 82 -0.81 3.00 2.54
CA LEU A 82 -0.08 1.94 3.23
C LEU A 82 0.07 0.71 2.34
N THR A 83 -1.01 0.28 1.70
CA THR A 83 -1.02 -0.91 0.85
C THR A 83 -0.06 -0.77 -0.32
N LEU A 84 -0.12 0.34 -1.05
CA LEU A 84 0.76 0.57 -2.20
C LEU A 84 2.21 0.77 -1.79
N LEU A 85 2.46 1.44 -0.67
CA LEU A 85 3.81 1.60 -0.14
C LEU A 85 4.41 0.25 0.29
N LEU A 86 3.63 -0.60 0.94
CA LEU A 86 4.05 -1.97 1.29
C LEU A 86 4.28 -2.81 0.02
N SER A 87 3.36 -2.79 -0.93
CA SER A 87 3.48 -3.54 -2.18
C SER A 87 4.75 -3.19 -2.96
N THR A 88 5.16 -1.93 -2.90
CA THR A 88 6.39 -1.45 -3.54
C THR A 88 7.65 -1.83 -2.74
N ASN A 89 7.56 -1.90 -1.43
CA ASN A 89 8.70 -2.01 -0.52
C ASN A 89 8.83 -3.35 0.20
N THR A 90 7.96 -4.30 -0.04
CA THR A 90 8.14 -5.65 0.47
C THR A 90 8.97 -6.49 -0.51
N GLN A 91 9.87 -7.31 0.03
CA GLN A 91 10.41 -8.42 -0.72
C GLN A 91 9.24 -9.36 -1.01
N THR A 92 9.06 -9.70 -2.26
CA THR A 92 7.89 -10.38 -2.80
C THR A 92 7.42 -11.53 -1.90
N LEU A 93 6.38 -11.30 -1.13
CA LEU A 93 5.72 -12.31 -0.32
C LEU A 93 4.99 -13.38 -1.15
N ARG A 94 5.07 -13.33 -2.47
CA ARG A 94 4.51 -14.38 -3.33
C ARG A 94 5.08 -15.76 -3.09
N ASN A 95 6.28 -15.85 -2.48
CA ASN A 95 6.92 -17.12 -2.08
C ASN A 95 7.27 -17.17 -0.59
N ALA A 96 6.92 -16.16 0.17
CA ALA A 96 7.06 -16.23 1.61
C ALA A 96 5.86 -16.99 2.18
N THR A 97 5.90 -18.27 2.08
CA THR A 97 5.34 -19.21 3.04
C THR A 97 5.79 -18.91 4.48
N ALA A 98 6.57 -17.90 4.64
CA ALA A 98 7.00 -17.27 5.88
C ALA A 98 6.18 -16.03 6.26
N ALA A 99 4.97 -15.88 5.81
CA ALA A 99 3.99 -15.19 6.61
C ALA A 99 3.77 -16.09 7.84
N VAL A 100 4.64 -15.96 8.82
CA VAL A 100 4.49 -16.67 10.09
C VAL A 100 3.16 -16.20 10.65
N LYS A 101 2.14 -17.04 10.52
CA LYS A 101 0.86 -16.79 11.17
C LYS A 101 1.18 -16.57 12.65
N SER A 102 0.71 -15.46 13.18
CA SER A 102 0.78 -15.27 14.62
C SER A 102 0.21 -16.53 15.28
N PRO A 103 0.90 -17.14 16.25
CA PRO A 103 0.36 -18.30 16.97
C PRO A 103 -0.94 -17.98 17.71
N TYR A 104 -1.24 -16.68 17.89
CA TYR A 104 -2.42 -16.23 18.62
C TYR A 104 -3.58 -15.79 17.73
N ASN A 105 -3.31 -15.42 16.47
CA ASN A 105 -4.38 -14.99 15.55
C ASN A 105 -3.92 -15.13 14.11
N SER A 106 -4.63 -15.93 13.32
CA SER A 106 -4.38 -16.15 11.90
C SER A 106 -4.57 -14.92 10.99
N ARG A 107 -5.01 -13.78 11.56
CA ARG A 107 -5.21 -12.53 10.84
C ARG A 107 -3.97 -11.66 10.74
N TYR A 108 -2.92 -11.92 11.53
CA TYR A 108 -1.70 -11.13 11.53
C TYR A 108 -0.64 -11.77 10.63
N TYR A 109 0.00 -10.94 9.83
CA TYR A 109 1.09 -11.32 8.95
C TYR A 109 2.33 -10.52 9.29
N TYR A 110 3.48 -11.17 9.24
CA TYR A 110 4.77 -10.47 9.33
C TYR A 110 5.21 -10.06 7.93
N ILE A 111 5.58 -8.81 7.77
CA ILE A 111 6.06 -8.25 6.52
C ILE A 111 7.50 -7.78 6.71
N ALA A 112 8.41 -8.27 5.88
CA ALA A 112 9.78 -7.80 5.83
C ALA A 112 9.90 -6.69 4.77
N LEU A 113 10.39 -5.53 5.19
CA LEU A 113 10.68 -4.43 4.27
C LEU A 113 11.98 -4.67 3.52
N LYS A 114 12.05 -4.16 2.28
CA LYS A 114 13.29 -4.13 1.49
C LYS A 114 14.40 -3.39 2.23
N ASP A 115 15.65 -3.72 1.91
CA ASP A 115 16.80 -3.05 2.51
C ASP A 115 16.87 -1.57 2.14
N GLN A 116 16.51 -1.25 0.89
CA GLN A 116 16.34 0.12 0.44
C GLN A 116 14.88 0.37 0.12
N LEU A 117 14.31 1.39 0.77
CA LEU A 117 12.93 1.78 0.53
C LEU A 117 12.81 2.59 -0.75
N VAL A 118 11.88 2.17 -1.60
CA VAL A 118 11.43 2.94 -2.76
C VAL A 118 10.40 3.96 -2.28
N ARG A 119 10.68 5.24 -2.49
CA ARG A 119 9.75 6.32 -2.16
C ARG A 119 8.85 6.60 -3.36
N PRO A 120 7.54 6.77 -3.15
CA PRO A 120 6.65 7.17 -4.23
C PRO A 120 6.91 8.62 -4.63
N ASN A 121 6.46 8.96 -5.81
CA ASN A 121 6.51 10.33 -6.34
C ASN A 121 5.26 11.11 -5.85
N VAL A 122 5.34 11.61 -4.64
CA VAL A 122 4.22 12.30 -3.96
C VAL A 122 4.55 13.75 -3.62
#